data_ba6b34717de46cf01d8998c8880e3f7a
#
_entry.id   ba6b34717de46cf01d8998c8880e3f7a
#
_cell.length_a   1.000
_cell.length_b   1.000
_cell.length_c   1.000
_cell.angle_alpha   90.00
_cell.angle_beta   90.00
_cell.angle_gamma   90.00
#
_symmetry.space_group_name_H-M   'P 1'
#
loop_
_entity.id
_entity.type
_entity.pdbx_description
1 polymer ?
#
loop_
_entity_poly.entity_id
_entity_poly.type
_entity_poly.pdbx_seq_one_letter_code
_entity_poly.pdbx_strand_id
1 'polypeptide(L)'
;MQANGQYITGIDDDDEWTPNRLSVFLQYRHQLVTRAFLYANDYVCEGEVYSQPTSLPLYPKSVYSRRRFYKRNIIGNQVFTWAWRFKACLFDTTLKAAQDYDIFLRMVVAYGKPWKVKEATQILHVNHGEMRITSSPNKFSGYFQFYRKHKGKFDRASKKYQLFTLYQIRNKRMNWRTLLTLLSVRNSKRLADGLRGR
;
A
#
# COMPACT_ATOMS: atom_id res chain seq x y z
N MET A 1 13.22 -6.32 16.90
CA MET A 1 12.19 -5.25 17.01
C MET A 1 12.11 -4.81 18.46
N GLN A 2 12.40 -3.53 18.77
CA GLN A 2 12.57 -3.02 20.13
C GLN A 2 11.31 -2.33 20.72
N ALA A 3 10.22 -2.22 19.95
CA ALA A 3 9.01 -1.56 20.41
C ALA A 3 8.35 -2.30 21.58
N ASN A 4 8.13 -1.63 22.72
CA ASN A 4 7.56 -2.19 23.94
C ASN A 4 6.11 -1.75 24.21
N GLY A 5 5.55 -0.85 23.37
CA GLY A 5 4.18 -0.38 23.49
C GLY A 5 3.14 -1.45 23.18
N GLN A 6 1.92 -1.25 23.67
CA GLN A 6 0.78 -2.11 23.39
C GLN A 6 0.35 -2.06 21.91
N TYR A 7 0.46 -0.89 21.31
CA TYR A 7 0.18 -0.66 19.89
C TYR A 7 1.45 -0.29 19.14
N ILE A 8 1.41 -0.46 17.84
CA ILE A 8 2.44 -0.03 16.92
C ILE A 8 1.81 0.72 15.74
N THR A 9 2.48 1.77 15.33
CA THR A 9 2.23 2.47 14.08
C THR A 9 3.59 2.92 13.53
N GLY A 10 3.66 3.23 12.26
CA GLY A 10 4.89 3.65 11.60
C GLY A 10 4.72 5.02 10.94
N ILE A 11 5.84 5.55 10.49
CA ILE A 11 5.96 6.72 9.64
C ILE A 11 7.17 6.49 8.72
N ASP A 12 7.10 6.95 7.50
CA ASP A 12 8.25 7.04 6.62
C ASP A 12 9.03 8.31 7.01
N ASP A 13 10.32 8.34 6.77
CA ASP A 13 11.22 9.41 7.19
C ASP A 13 10.97 10.74 6.45
N ASP A 14 10.29 10.67 5.30
CA ASP A 14 9.87 11.80 4.47
C ASP A 14 8.42 12.26 4.72
N ASP A 15 7.70 11.68 5.69
CA ASP A 15 6.29 11.97 5.98
C ASP A 15 6.11 12.58 7.38
N GLU A 16 4.92 13.12 7.67
CA GLU A 16 4.56 13.65 8.98
C GLU A 16 3.26 13.06 9.52
N TRP A 17 3.14 12.96 10.84
CA TRP A 17 1.87 12.68 11.50
C TRP A 17 1.09 13.96 11.75
N THR A 18 -0.23 13.90 11.62
CA THR A 18 -1.06 14.95 12.19
C THR A 18 -1.00 14.88 13.73
N PRO A 19 -1.10 16.02 14.45
CA PRO A 19 -1.01 16.03 15.91
C PRO A 19 -2.00 15.11 16.62
N ASN A 20 -3.15 14.85 16.00
CA ASN A 20 -4.22 14.02 16.55
C ASN A 20 -4.16 12.55 16.10
N ARG A 21 -3.12 12.11 15.37
CA ARG A 21 -3.06 10.73 14.80
C ARG A 21 -3.31 9.65 15.85
N LEU A 22 -2.59 9.69 16.95
CA LEU A 22 -2.71 8.64 17.98
C LEU A 22 -4.07 8.67 18.67
N SER A 23 -4.59 9.83 19.01
CA SER A 23 -5.91 9.97 19.64
C SER A 23 -7.02 9.48 18.72
N VAL A 24 -6.95 9.78 17.42
CA VAL A 24 -7.88 9.28 16.41
C VAL A 24 -7.85 7.76 16.35
N PHE A 25 -6.69 7.14 16.21
CA PHE A 25 -6.62 5.67 16.16
C PHE A 25 -7.08 5.02 17.47
N LEU A 26 -6.79 5.61 18.61
CA LEU A 26 -7.23 5.09 19.92
C LEU A 26 -8.75 5.12 20.08
N GLN A 27 -9.47 6.08 19.51
CA GLN A 27 -10.93 6.09 19.47
C GLN A 27 -11.50 4.85 18.76
N TYR A 28 -10.81 4.39 17.71
CA TYR A 28 -11.23 3.21 16.92
C TYR A 28 -10.57 1.89 17.38
N ARG A 29 -9.79 1.87 18.48
CA ARG A 29 -9.03 0.69 18.92
C ARG A 29 -9.90 -0.56 19.15
N HIS A 30 -11.18 -0.38 19.51
CA HIS A 30 -12.13 -1.47 19.69
C HIS A 30 -12.33 -2.30 18.41
N GLN A 31 -12.14 -1.70 17.23
CA GLN A 31 -12.18 -2.40 15.96
C GLN A 31 -11.06 -3.44 15.83
N LEU A 32 -9.94 -3.26 16.52
CA LEU A 32 -8.83 -4.22 16.47
C LEU A 32 -9.16 -5.59 17.08
N VAL A 33 -10.25 -5.72 17.84
CA VAL A 33 -10.70 -7.03 18.34
C VAL A 33 -10.93 -8.00 17.17
N THR A 34 -11.56 -7.52 16.09
CA THR A 34 -11.92 -8.35 14.91
C THR A 34 -11.23 -7.94 13.61
N ARG A 35 -10.35 -6.94 13.64
CA ARG A 35 -9.68 -6.39 12.45
C ARG A 35 -8.17 -6.51 12.57
N ALA A 36 -7.52 -6.79 11.47
CA ALA A 36 -6.06 -6.93 11.42
C ALA A 36 -5.34 -5.66 11.87
N PHE A 37 -5.78 -4.52 11.38
CA PHE A 37 -5.23 -3.20 11.67
C PHE A 37 -6.22 -2.08 11.27
N LEU A 38 -5.93 -0.87 11.71
CA LEU A 38 -6.56 0.37 11.26
C LEU A 38 -5.68 1.08 10.25
N TYR A 39 -6.28 1.78 9.29
CA TYR A 39 -5.61 2.68 8.37
C TYR A 39 -6.50 3.90 8.10
N ALA A 40 -5.90 5.02 7.73
CA ALA A 40 -6.57 6.30 7.60
C ALA A 40 -6.29 6.93 6.23
N ASN A 41 -6.98 8.01 5.90
CA ASN A 41 -6.64 8.87 4.78
C ASN A 41 -5.34 9.62 5.07
N ASP A 42 -4.76 10.22 4.03
CA ASP A 42 -3.62 11.10 4.14
C ASP A 42 -4.01 12.51 3.63
N TYR A 43 -3.26 13.52 4.05
CA TYR A 43 -3.12 14.78 3.35
C TYR A 43 -1.92 14.69 2.40
N VAL A 44 -1.88 15.55 1.38
CA VAL A 44 -0.74 15.66 0.48
C VAL A 44 -0.17 17.05 0.58
N CYS A 45 1.15 17.15 0.79
CA CYS A 45 1.92 18.38 0.75
C CYS A 45 2.85 18.34 -0.45
N GLU A 46 2.76 19.32 -1.35
CA GLU A 46 3.65 19.49 -2.49
C GLU A 46 4.65 20.61 -2.18
N GLY A 47 5.94 20.27 -2.18
CA GLY A 47 7.01 21.21 -1.86
C GLY A 47 7.16 21.49 -0.36
N GLU A 48 7.95 22.52 0.01
CA GLU A 48 8.34 22.84 1.38
C GLU A 48 7.33 23.69 2.18
N VAL A 49 6.12 23.87 1.67
CA VAL A 49 5.14 24.75 2.32
C VAL A 49 4.48 24.04 3.51
N TYR A 50 4.93 24.36 4.70
CA TYR A 50 4.27 23.97 5.96
C TYR A 50 2.98 24.77 6.14
N SER A 51 1.91 24.31 5.53
CA SER A 51 0.56 24.81 5.77
C SER A 51 -0.10 24.02 6.91
N GLN A 52 -1.10 24.62 7.55
CA GLN A 52 -1.93 23.91 8.53
C GLN A 52 -2.49 22.62 7.88
N PRO A 53 -2.45 21.46 8.55
CA PRO A 53 -2.92 20.19 7.96
C PRO A 53 -4.31 20.26 7.35
N THR A 54 -5.20 21.07 7.91
CA THR A 54 -6.58 21.26 7.43
C THR A 54 -6.68 22.01 6.11
N SER A 55 -5.64 22.71 5.67
CA SER A 55 -5.60 23.40 4.38
C SER A 55 -5.00 22.56 3.26
N LEU A 56 -4.42 21.38 3.58
CA LEU A 56 -3.82 20.49 2.61
C LEU A 56 -4.87 19.66 1.86
N PRO A 57 -4.63 19.33 0.59
CA PRO A 57 -5.50 18.44 -0.17
C PRO A 57 -5.62 17.07 0.49
N LEU A 58 -6.86 16.59 0.65
CA LEU A 58 -7.14 15.25 1.14
C LEU A 58 -6.81 14.20 0.07
N TYR A 59 -6.01 13.20 0.43
CA TYR A 59 -5.79 12.01 -0.38
C TYR A 59 -6.60 10.83 0.17
N PRO A 60 -7.81 10.58 -0.36
CA PRO A 60 -8.69 9.56 0.17
C PRO A 60 -8.22 8.16 -0.20
N LYS A 61 -7.91 7.33 0.79
CA LYS A 61 -7.65 5.91 0.56
C LYS A 61 -8.95 5.15 0.26
N SER A 62 -8.83 4.10 -0.52
CA SER A 62 -9.98 3.24 -0.83
C SER A 62 -10.43 2.45 0.40
N VAL A 63 -11.73 2.26 0.56
CA VAL A 63 -12.26 1.28 1.52
C VAL A 63 -11.77 -0.12 1.11
N TYR A 64 -11.38 -0.91 2.11
CA TYR A 64 -10.86 -2.25 1.87
C TYR A 64 -11.83 -3.11 1.09
N SER A 65 -11.30 -3.73 0.06
CA SER A 65 -11.93 -4.81 -0.70
C SER A 65 -10.86 -5.85 -1.00
N ARG A 66 -11.09 -7.10 -0.62
CA ARG A 66 -10.16 -8.21 -0.89
C ARG A 66 -9.75 -8.24 -2.36
N ARG A 67 -10.71 -8.10 -3.27
CA ARG A 67 -10.47 -8.09 -4.72
C ARG A 67 -9.59 -6.93 -5.18
N ARG A 68 -9.72 -5.74 -4.56
CA ARG A 68 -8.85 -4.58 -4.86
C ARG A 68 -7.49 -4.76 -4.23
N PHE A 69 -7.45 -5.20 -2.98
CA PHE A 69 -6.22 -5.37 -2.23
C PHE A 69 -5.30 -6.45 -2.83
N TYR A 70 -5.85 -7.56 -3.34
CA TYR A 70 -5.06 -8.57 -4.04
C TYR A 70 -4.48 -8.11 -5.38
N LYS A 71 -4.96 -7.01 -5.92
CA LYS A 71 -4.42 -6.41 -7.16
C LYS A 71 -3.33 -5.38 -6.87
N ARG A 72 -3.54 -4.54 -5.86
CA ARG A 72 -2.59 -3.47 -5.49
C ARG A 72 -2.73 -3.13 -4.02
N ASN A 73 -1.66 -2.60 -3.42
CA ASN A 73 -1.76 -1.98 -2.11
C ASN A 73 -2.74 -0.78 -2.18
N ILE A 74 -3.79 -0.83 -1.38
CA ILE A 74 -4.82 0.22 -1.24
C ILE A 74 -4.83 0.80 0.18
N ILE A 75 -3.94 0.31 1.04
CA ILE A 75 -3.80 0.72 2.44
C ILE A 75 -2.85 1.91 2.56
N GLY A 76 -1.81 1.95 1.74
CA GLY A 76 -0.70 2.90 1.84
C GLY A 76 0.51 2.27 2.50
N ASN A 77 1.26 3.10 3.20
CA ASN A 77 2.53 2.74 3.85
C ASN A 77 2.40 2.55 5.37
N GLN A 78 1.33 3.06 5.99
CA GLN A 78 1.22 3.09 7.45
C GLN A 78 -0.10 2.51 7.96
N VAL A 79 0.00 1.80 9.08
CA VAL A 79 -1.14 1.19 9.78
C VAL A 79 -0.99 1.38 11.29
N PHE A 80 -2.10 1.20 12.03
CA PHE A 80 -2.13 1.13 13.49
C PHE A 80 -2.68 -0.24 13.91
N THR A 81 -1.98 -0.95 14.79
CA THR A 81 -2.37 -2.30 15.20
C THR A 81 -1.78 -2.67 16.56
N TRP A 82 -2.21 -3.82 17.10
CA TRP A 82 -1.56 -4.42 18.26
C TRP A 82 -0.10 -4.75 17.97
N ALA A 83 0.80 -4.36 18.85
CA ALA A 83 2.23 -4.59 18.68
C ALA A 83 2.58 -6.08 18.50
N TRP A 84 1.91 -6.97 19.24
CA TRP A 84 2.13 -8.41 19.11
C TRP A 84 1.79 -8.96 17.72
N ARG A 85 0.74 -8.43 17.05
CA ARG A 85 0.37 -8.85 15.69
C ARG A 85 1.42 -8.46 14.67
N PHE A 86 1.91 -7.22 14.81
CA PHE A 86 2.97 -6.73 13.93
C PHE A 86 4.26 -7.51 14.14
N LYS A 87 4.63 -7.78 15.41
CA LYS A 87 5.80 -8.61 15.79
C LYS A 87 5.69 -10.04 15.26
N ALA A 88 4.51 -10.64 15.26
CA ALA A 88 4.29 -11.96 14.70
C ALA A 88 4.44 -12.03 13.17
N CYS A 89 4.19 -10.93 12.48
CA CYS A 89 4.33 -10.85 11.01
C CYS A 89 5.71 -10.40 10.55
N LEU A 90 6.29 -9.35 11.14
CA LEU A 90 7.53 -8.67 10.79
C LEU A 90 7.67 -8.34 9.28
N PHE A 91 8.52 -7.41 8.95
CA PHE A 91 8.89 -7.16 7.56
C PHE A 91 9.77 -8.30 7.02
N ASP A 92 9.53 -8.68 5.78
CA ASP A 92 10.43 -9.57 5.05
C ASP A 92 11.58 -8.76 4.48
N THR A 93 12.73 -8.82 5.14
CA THR A 93 13.94 -8.06 4.78
C THR A 93 14.57 -8.52 3.46
N THR A 94 14.14 -9.64 2.90
CA THR A 94 14.61 -10.10 1.59
C THR A 94 13.91 -9.40 0.42
N LEU A 95 12.75 -8.78 0.68
CA LEU A 95 12.00 -8.03 -0.33
C LEU A 95 12.67 -6.67 -0.59
N LYS A 96 13.05 -6.43 -1.83
CA LYS A 96 13.66 -5.16 -2.27
C LYS A 96 12.66 -4.02 -2.47
N ALA A 97 11.38 -4.33 -2.58
CA ALA A 97 10.25 -3.40 -2.65
C ALA A 97 8.96 -4.13 -2.29
N ALA A 98 7.86 -3.39 -2.05
CA ALA A 98 6.55 -3.90 -1.65
C ALA A 98 6.52 -4.56 -0.26
N GLN A 99 7.43 -4.16 0.64
CA GLN A 99 7.51 -4.67 2.02
C GLN A 99 6.21 -4.39 2.79
N ASP A 100 5.66 -3.17 2.70
CA ASP A 100 4.40 -2.79 3.33
C ASP A 100 3.24 -3.64 2.80
N TYR A 101 3.20 -3.83 1.49
CA TYR A 101 2.17 -4.64 0.88
C TYR A 101 2.25 -6.10 1.34
N ASP A 102 3.45 -6.64 1.49
CA ASP A 102 3.69 -7.99 1.98
C ASP A 102 3.20 -8.19 3.42
N ILE A 103 3.65 -7.33 4.33
CA ILE A 103 3.26 -7.45 5.73
C ILE A 103 1.76 -7.24 5.92
N PHE A 104 1.16 -6.25 5.26
CA PHE A 104 -0.28 -5.99 5.37
C PHE A 104 -1.11 -7.14 4.79
N LEU A 105 -0.66 -7.76 3.71
CA LEU A 105 -1.34 -8.93 3.15
C LEU A 105 -1.27 -10.13 4.10
N ARG A 106 -0.12 -10.37 4.73
CA ARG A 106 0.03 -11.44 5.72
C ARG A 106 -0.83 -11.17 6.95
N MET A 107 -0.87 -9.94 7.44
CA MET A 107 -1.73 -9.55 8.56
C MET A 107 -3.21 -9.72 8.24
N VAL A 108 -3.65 -9.33 7.02
CA VAL A 108 -5.03 -9.52 6.58
C VAL A 108 -5.40 -11.01 6.50
N VAL A 109 -4.48 -11.85 6.08
CA VAL A 109 -4.69 -13.32 6.02
C VAL A 109 -4.80 -13.91 7.43
N ALA A 110 -3.97 -13.45 8.36
CA ALA A 110 -3.90 -13.99 9.72
C ALA A 110 -5.01 -13.45 10.64
N TYR A 111 -5.35 -12.16 10.52
CA TYR A 111 -6.18 -11.46 11.52
C TYR A 111 -7.45 -10.83 10.93
N GLY A 112 -7.76 -11.10 9.66
CA GLY A 112 -8.97 -10.63 9.02
C GLY A 112 -8.86 -9.27 8.32
N LYS A 113 -10.00 -8.77 7.83
CA LYS A 113 -10.05 -7.52 7.06
C LYS A 113 -9.67 -6.31 7.93
N PRO A 114 -8.94 -5.30 7.38
CA PRO A 114 -8.62 -4.09 8.11
C PRO A 114 -9.84 -3.16 8.22
N TRP A 115 -9.73 -2.16 9.07
CA TRP A 115 -10.73 -1.11 9.24
C TRP A 115 -10.18 0.24 8.76
N LYS A 116 -10.96 0.93 7.94
CA LYS A 116 -10.62 2.28 7.48
C LYS A 116 -11.22 3.32 8.43
N VAL A 117 -10.37 4.15 9.01
CA VAL A 117 -10.75 5.33 9.77
C VAL A 117 -11.14 6.43 8.78
N LYS A 118 -12.09 7.29 9.13
CA LYS A 118 -12.60 8.33 8.23
C LYS A 118 -11.65 9.51 8.08
N GLU A 119 -11.00 9.85 9.16
CA GLU A 119 -10.08 10.99 9.28
C GLU A 119 -8.80 10.78 8.46
N ALA A 120 -8.10 11.86 8.14
CA ALA A 120 -6.73 11.83 7.69
C ALA A 120 -5.80 12.03 8.88
N THR A 121 -4.72 11.26 8.95
CA THR A 121 -3.83 11.21 10.12
C THR A 121 -2.35 11.31 9.76
N GLN A 122 -2.04 11.53 8.50
CA GLN A 122 -0.68 11.61 7.98
C GLN A 122 -0.62 12.64 6.86
N ILE A 123 0.50 13.31 6.73
CA ILE A 123 0.83 14.22 5.65
C ILE A 123 1.90 13.54 4.81
N LEU A 124 1.57 13.25 3.55
CA LEU A 124 2.51 12.72 2.57
C LEU A 124 3.20 13.87 1.86
N HIS A 125 4.50 13.97 2.00
CA HIS A 125 5.31 14.89 1.22
C HIS A 125 5.59 14.30 -0.15
N VAL A 126 5.28 15.05 -1.21
CA VAL A 126 5.50 14.64 -2.60
C VAL A 126 6.36 15.68 -3.31
N ASN A 127 7.11 15.23 -4.33
CA ASN A 127 7.94 16.10 -5.17
C ASN A 127 9.10 16.82 -4.44
N HIS A 128 9.64 16.23 -3.38
CA HIS A 128 10.79 16.76 -2.64
C HIS A 128 12.18 16.41 -3.25
N GLY A 129 12.23 16.00 -4.52
CA GLY A 129 13.48 15.78 -5.27
C GLY A 129 14.24 14.48 -4.98
N GLU A 130 13.89 13.74 -3.97
CA GLU A 130 14.53 12.47 -3.65
C GLU A 130 13.99 11.30 -4.48
N MET A 131 14.90 10.37 -4.81
CA MET A 131 14.54 9.19 -5.61
C MET A 131 13.81 8.18 -4.76
N ARG A 132 12.50 8.09 -4.91
CA ARG A 132 11.67 7.13 -4.19
C ARG A 132 12.07 5.68 -4.50
N ILE A 133 11.99 4.79 -3.51
CA ILE A 133 12.19 3.32 -3.68
C ILE A 133 11.29 2.79 -4.80
N THR A 134 10.11 3.36 -4.97
CA THR A 134 9.17 3.02 -6.05
C THR A 134 9.67 3.38 -7.46
N SER A 135 10.69 4.21 -7.59
CA SER A 135 11.37 4.57 -8.85
C SER A 135 12.66 3.78 -9.06
N SER A 136 13.10 3.01 -8.06
CA SER A 136 14.39 2.31 -8.08
C SER A 136 14.42 1.12 -9.05
N PRO A 137 15.61 0.71 -9.52
CA PRO A 137 15.80 -0.53 -10.30
C PRO A 137 15.31 -1.78 -9.56
N ASN A 138 15.24 -1.73 -8.23
CA ASN A 138 14.80 -2.81 -7.36
C ASN A 138 13.28 -3.06 -7.40
N LYS A 139 12.50 -2.11 -7.90
CA LYS A 139 11.03 -2.20 -7.97
C LYS A 139 10.55 -3.49 -8.63
N PHE A 140 11.07 -3.82 -9.80
CA PHE A 140 10.66 -5.05 -10.50
C PHE A 140 10.97 -6.30 -9.66
N SER A 141 12.20 -6.39 -9.14
CA SER A 141 12.64 -7.55 -8.34
C SER A 141 11.75 -7.73 -7.10
N GLY A 142 11.49 -6.66 -6.35
CA GLY A 142 10.65 -6.72 -5.16
C GLY A 142 9.19 -7.11 -5.45
N TYR A 143 8.56 -6.50 -6.46
CA TYR A 143 7.20 -6.87 -6.87
C TYR A 143 7.12 -8.29 -7.44
N PHE A 144 8.14 -8.77 -8.12
CA PHE A 144 8.21 -10.15 -8.62
C PHE A 144 8.34 -11.15 -7.46
N GLN A 145 9.21 -10.86 -6.47
CA GLN A 145 9.33 -11.66 -5.26
C GLN A 145 8.01 -11.71 -4.48
N PHE A 146 7.35 -10.54 -4.30
CA PHE A 146 6.02 -10.44 -3.70
C PHE A 146 5.00 -11.33 -4.43
N TYR A 147 4.93 -11.23 -5.76
CA TYR A 147 4.03 -12.06 -6.56
C TYR A 147 4.30 -13.56 -6.37
N ARG A 148 5.56 -13.98 -6.44
CA ARG A 148 5.94 -15.39 -6.25
C ARG A 148 5.51 -15.92 -4.88
N LYS A 149 5.72 -15.12 -3.84
CA LYS A 149 5.37 -15.44 -2.44
C LYS A 149 3.86 -15.62 -2.25
N HIS A 150 3.06 -14.78 -2.91
CA HIS A 150 1.62 -14.69 -2.65
C HIS A 150 0.71 -15.22 -3.77
N LYS A 151 1.24 -15.65 -4.91
CA LYS A 151 0.45 -16.08 -6.08
C LYS A 151 -0.59 -17.18 -5.78
N GLY A 152 -0.32 -18.03 -4.80
CA GLY A 152 -1.24 -19.07 -4.34
C GLY A 152 -2.53 -18.54 -3.70
N LYS A 153 -2.49 -17.31 -3.16
CA LYS A 153 -3.65 -16.65 -2.51
C LYS A 153 -4.51 -15.85 -3.51
N PHE A 154 -3.98 -15.58 -4.72
CA PHE A 154 -4.63 -14.73 -5.70
C PHE A 154 -5.59 -15.52 -6.59
N ASP A 155 -6.78 -14.98 -6.83
CA ASP A 155 -7.68 -15.44 -7.87
C ASP A 155 -7.09 -15.18 -9.28
N ARG A 156 -7.71 -15.79 -10.30
CA ARG A 156 -7.26 -15.64 -11.70
C ARG A 156 -7.16 -14.18 -12.15
N ALA A 157 -8.13 -13.36 -11.76
CA ALA A 157 -8.17 -11.95 -12.15
C ALA A 157 -7.07 -11.13 -11.46
N SER A 158 -6.80 -11.40 -10.17
CA SER A 158 -5.71 -10.77 -9.43
C SER A 158 -4.34 -11.21 -9.95
N LYS A 159 -4.15 -12.50 -10.28
CA LYS A 159 -2.93 -12.99 -10.93
C LYS A 159 -2.65 -12.24 -12.24
N LYS A 160 -3.66 -12.16 -13.13
CA LYS A 160 -3.53 -11.41 -14.39
C LYS A 160 -3.15 -9.94 -14.15
N TYR A 161 -3.77 -9.30 -13.16
CA TYR A 161 -3.47 -7.91 -12.83
C TYR A 161 -2.04 -7.73 -12.31
N GLN A 162 -1.58 -8.59 -11.40
CA GLN A 162 -0.23 -8.56 -10.86
C GLN A 162 0.82 -8.80 -11.96
N LEU A 163 0.63 -9.79 -12.80
CA LEU A 163 1.51 -10.05 -13.93
C LEU A 163 1.55 -8.86 -14.91
N PHE A 164 0.39 -8.28 -15.24
CA PHE A 164 0.34 -7.08 -16.05
C PHE A 164 1.13 -5.92 -15.43
N THR A 165 1.00 -5.71 -14.11
CA THR A 165 1.77 -4.71 -13.38
C THR A 165 3.27 -4.97 -13.47
N LEU A 166 3.72 -6.22 -13.36
CA LEU A 166 5.14 -6.58 -13.52
C LEU A 166 5.67 -6.26 -14.92
N TYR A 167 4.89 -6.50 -15.96
CA TYR A 167 5.26 -6.09 -17.33
C TYR A 167 5.40 -4.57 -17.45
N GLN A 168 4.48 -3.81 -16.86
CA GLN A 168 4.54 -2.35 -16.86
C GLN A 168 5.80 -1.82 -16.12
N ILE A 169 6.09 -2.37 -14.92
CA ILE A 169 7.28 -1.98 -14.16
C ILE A 169 8.56 -2.25 -14.94
N ARG A 170 8.62 -3.36 -15.69
CA ARG A 170 9.78 -3.72 -16.48
C ARG A 170 9.94 -2.88 -17.75
N ASN A 171 8.93 -2.09 -18.10
CA ASN A 171 8.86 -1.29 -19.34
C ASN A 171 9.14 -2.11 -20.63
N LYS A 172 8.84 -3.41 -20.61
CA LYS A 172 9.00 -4.28 -21.78
C LYS A 172 7.71 -4.31 -22.59
N ARG A 173 7.87 -4.22 -23.91
CA ARG A 173 6.74 -4.46 -24.84
C ARG A 173 6.22 -5.90 -24.66
N MET A 174 4.92 -6.02 -24.46
CA MET A 174 4.26 -7.32 -24.46
C MET A 174 4.03 -7.77 -25.89
N ASN A 175 4.35 -9.04 -26.16
CA ASN A 175 3.91 -9.65 -27.41
C ASN A 175 2.38 -9.84 -27.39
N TRP A 176 1.77 -9.94 -28.55
CA TRP A 176 0.32 -10.01 -28.70
C TRP A 176 -0.31 -11.23 -27.97
N ARG A 177 0.39 -12.37 -27.91
CA ARG A 177 -0.06 -13.57 -27.18
C ARG A 177 -0.13 -13.32 -25.67
N THR A 178 0.91 -12.73 -25.10
CA THR A 178 0.93 -12.33 -23.68
C THR A 178 -0.15 -11.28 -23.41
N LEU A 179 -0.32 -10.33 -24.32
CA LEU A 179 -1.36 -9.31 -24.19
C LEU A 179 -2.75 -9.97 -24.12
N LEU A 180 -3.08 -10.87 -25.04
CA LEU A 180 -4.36 -11.59 -25.04
C LEU A 180 -4.59 -12.41 -23.76
N THR A 181 -3.55 -13.11 -23.27
CA THR A 181 -3.68 -13.92 -22.04
C THR A 181 -3.88 -13.06 -20.79
N LEU A 182 -3.31 -11.85 -20.73
CA LEU A 182 -3.42 -10.93 -19.61
C LEU A 182 -4.58 -9.95 -19.75
N LEU A 183 -5.18 -9.82 -20.94
CA LEU A 183 -6.32 -8.95 -21.17
C LEU A 183 -7.46 -9.28 -20.19
N SER A 184 -7.95 -8.23 -19.57
CA SER A 184 -9.18 -8.18 -18.82
C SER A 184 -9.74 -6.78 -18.99
N VAL A 185 -11.03 -6.57 -18.83
CA VAL A 185 -11.68 -5.25 -18.98
C VAL A 185 -10.91 -4.13 -18.26
N ARG A 186 -10.31 -4.44 -17.11
CA ARG A 186 -9.59 -3.46 -16.31
C ARG A 186 -8.15 -3.21 -16.78
N ASN A 187 -7.48 -4.20 -17.35
CA ASN A 187 -6.15 -4.03 -17.94
C ASN A 187 -6.26 -3.30 -19.29
N SER A 188 -7.32 -3.52 -20.04
CA SER A 188 -7.59 -2.82 -21.30
C SER A 188 -7.73 -1.31 -21.09
N LYS A 189 -8.44 -0.88 -20.03
CA LYS A 189 -8.55 0.55 -19.67
C LYS A 189 -7.18 1.16 -19.36
N ARG A 190 -6.34 0.47 -18.56
CA ARG A 190 -4.98 0.96 -18.23
C ARG A 190 -4.07 1.03 -19.46
N LEU A 191 -4.22 0.11 -20.41
CA LEU A 191 -3.51 0.16 -21.69
C LEU A 191 -3.95 1.36 -22.53
N ALA A 192 -5.26 1.61 -22.62
CA ALA A 192 -5.79 2.76 -23.32
C ALA A 192 -5.32 4.08 -22.68
N ASP A 193 -5.31 4.17 -21.34
CA ASP A 193 -4.82 5.34 -20.61
C ASP A 193 -3.31 5.55 -20.83
N GLY A 194 -2.52 4.48 -20.84
CA GLY A 194 -1.08 4.54 -21.11
C GLY A 194 -0.71 4.87 -22.57
N LEU A 195 -1.61 4.59 -23.52
CA LEU A 195 -1.44 4.95 -24.92
C LEU A 195 -1.86 6.42 -25.22
N ARG A 196 -2.75 6.98 -24.39
CA ARG A 196 -3.19 8.38 -24.51
C ARG A 196 -2.24 9.37 -23.85
N GLY A 197 -1.40 8.94 -22.93
CA GLY A 197 -0.41 9.76 -22.21
C GLY A 197 0.98 9.74 -22.85
N ARG A 198 1.09 9.31 -24.10
CA ARG A 198 2.27 9.43 -24.96
C ARG A 198 1.90 10.27 -26.16
#